data_40b91de1e3ca1fca29754d15db4fd75c
#
_entry.id   40b91de1e3ca1fca29754d15db4fd75c
#
_cell.length_a   1.000
_cell.length_b   1.000
_cell.length_c   1.000
_cell.angle_alpha   90.00
_cell.angle_beta   90.00
_cell.angle_gamma   90.00
#
_symmetry.space_group_name_H-M   'P 1'
#
loop_
_entity.id
_entity.type
_entity.pdbx_description
1 polymer ?
#
loop_
_entity_poly.entity_id
_entity_poly.type
_entity_poly.pdbx_seq_one_letter_code
_entity_poly.pdbx_strand_id
1 'polypeptide(L)'
;LDSGEIYRIQILVSYTCFMLQWETLLSAARYSHPSPPDPNRSEFHKDYDRIVFSTAFRRLGRKTQVHPFSINDHVHSRLTHSIEVSSVGRSLAISVFNRIRDALPRHLSEHHFGTIVQSACLAHDIGNPPFGHAGEAAMRDWFADQRESVHFQGLTDREMADFLHFDGNAQGHRILSKLEYHFLDGGMRLTYATIGAMIKYPRLATFGTPTSVFQSEAELFRETCRVLGLPELETGVWTRHPLSFLVEAADDICYSILDVEDAIELGILGFADVRGLFLMLCNGEVDIDQEYRENQGNFRDFLSSIRGRAIQNLVETIADVFTQQYDAIMKGELNQSLLSLSKADPVQGIRMAKRLGKERIYPDRRKTELEVGSYTXLSTVLEAFIPGVYQYRKTGIESYRAERIVRLMGKSKIDAAPNLSEAYHQVLDFVSGMTDNYATYLARQIGGLAG
;
A
#
# COMPACT_ATOMS: atom_id res chain seq x y z
N LEU A 1 -57.23 3.67 -0.52
CA LEU A 1 -55.91 4.00 0.03
C LEU A 1 -54.89 3.89 -1.07
N ASP A 2 -54.25 5.02 -1.35
CA ASP A 2 -53.43 5.30 -2.50
C ASP A 2 -52.14 4.47 -2.48
N SER A 3 -51.83 3.80 -3.57
CA SER A 3 -50.63 2.95 -3.73
C SER A 3 -49.30 3.73 -3.52
N GLY A 4 -49.34 5.06 -3.55
CA GLY A 4 -48.17 5.90 -3.31
C GLY A 4 -47.75 6.02 -1.83
N GLU A 5 -48.68 5.83 -0.88
CA GLU A 5 -48.36 5.89 0.55
C GLU A 5 -47.71 4.59 1.08
N ILE A 6 -48.06 3.47 0.46
CA ILE A 6 -47.51 2.16 0.88
C ILE A 6 -46.01 2.07 0.48
N TYR A 7 -45.65 2.63 -0.69
CA TYR A 7 -44.23 2.66 -1.12
C TYR A 7 -43.36 3.60 -0.27
N ARG A 8 -43.95 4.71 0.23
CA ARG A 8 -43.23 5.64 1.10
C ARG A 8 -42.96 5.07 2.49
N ILE A 9 -43.86 4.21 2.99
CA ILE A 9 -43.71 3.58 4.31
C ILE A 9 -42.67 2.45 4.24
N GLN A 10 -42.58 1.71 3.12
CA GLN A 10 -41.57 0.65 2.96
C GLN A 10 -40.15 1.21 2.79
N ILE A 11 -39.98 2.40 2.23
CA ILE A 11 -38.67 3.04 2.08
C ILE A 11 -38.20 3.62 3.46
N LEU A 12 -39.13 4.02 4.31
CA LEU A 12 -38.80 4.59 5.63
C LEU A 12 -38.45 3.54 6.70
N VAL A 13 -38.76 2.26 6.50
CA VAL A 13 -38.46 1.22 7.47
C VAL A 13 -37.08 0.56 7.24
N SER A 14 -36.41 0.91 6.15
CA SER A 14 -35.14 0.25 5.76
C SER A 14 -33.88 1.02 6.22
N TYR A 15 -34.02 2.14 6.91
CA TYR A 15 -32.88 2.83 7.52
C TYR A 15 -32.68 2.42 8.98
N THR A 16 -32.63 1.12 9.26
CA THR A 16 -31.95 0.65 10.45
C THR A 16 -30.48 1.05 10.29
N CYS A 17 -29.99 1.81 11.24
CA CYS A 17 -28.65 2.36 11.25
C CYS A 17 -27.64 1.20 11.15
N PHE A 18 -27.13 0.93 9.93
CA PHE A 18 -26.12 -0.10 9.72
C PHE A 18 -24.85 0.33 10.46
N MET A 19 -24.28 -0.58 11.23
CA MET A 19 -22.98 -0.38 11.88
C MET A 19 -22.12 -1.61 11.71
N LEU A 20 -20.89 -1.40 11.33
CA LEU A 20 -19.87 -2.45 11.27
C LEU A 20 -19.68 -3.06 12.66
N GLN A 21 -19.33 -4.34 12.72
CA GLN A 21 -19.22 -5.08 13.98
C GLN A 21 -17.80 -5.57 14.19
N TRP A 22 -17.20 -5.23 15.34
CA TRP A 22 -15.82 -5.61 15.63
C TRP A 22 -15.63 -7.13 15.66
N GLU A 23 -16.65 -7.89 16.03
CA GLU A 23 -16.60 -9.35 16.04
C GLU A 23 -16.28 -9.94 14.67
N THR A 24 -16.82 -9.35 13.60
CA THR A 24 -16.54 -9.78 12.23
C THR A 24 -15.29 -9.09 11.68
N LEU A 25 -15.13 -7.80 11.93
CA LEU A 25 -13.98 -7.01 11.43
C LEU A 25 -12.63 -7.58 11.88
N LEU A 26 -12.58 -8.18 13.08
CA LEU A 26 -11.36 -8.72 13.67
C LEU A 26 -11.26 -10.24 13.48
N SER A 27 -11.84 -10.76 12.39
CA SER A 27 -11.88 -12.19 12.09
C SER A 27 -10.47 -12.77 11.91
N ALA A 28 -10.16 -13.80 12.70
CA ALA A 28 -8.92 -14.59 12.57
C ALA A 28 -9.03 -15.69 11.51
N ALA A 29 -10.17 -15.79 10.82
CA ALA A 29 -10.37 -16.79 9.76
C ALA A 29 -9.47 -16.48 8.57
N ARG A 30 -9.17 -17.52 7.79
CA ARG A 30 -8.29 -17.47 6.61
C ARG A 30 -8.99 -18.09 5.42
N TYR A 31 -8.60 -17.69 4.22
CA TYR A 31 -9.10 -18.27 2.98
C TYR A 31 -8.76 -19.77 2.93
N SER A 32 -9.76 -20.58 2.56
CA SER A 32 -9.65 -22.02 2.26
C SER A 32 -9.54 -22.92 3.49
N HIS A 33 -8.44 -22.96 4.21
CA HIS A 33 -8.24 -23.92 5.30
C HIS A 33 -7.86 -23.22 6.59
N PRO A 34 -8.48 -23.59 7.71
CA PRO A 34 -8.07 -23.04 9.01
C PRO A 34 -6.65 -23.47 9.37
N SER A 35 -5.93 -22.58 9.99
CA SER A 35 -4.62 -22.86 10.56
C SER A 35 -4.80 -23.69 11.85
N PRO A 36 -3.96 -24.69 12.11
CA PRO A 36 -4.03 -25.37 13.41
C PRO A 36 -3.76 -24.38 14.54
N PRO A 37 -4.53 -24.46 15.65
CA PRO A 37 -4.28 -23.60 16.80
C PRO A 37 -2.86 -23.76 17.33
N ASP A 38 -2.26 -22.66 17.77
CA ASP A 38 -0.93 -22.66 18.40
C ASP A 38 -1.05 -21.89 19.72
N PRO A 39 -0.81 -22.52 20.86
CA PRO A 39 -0.95 -21.83 22.14
C PRO A 39 0.08 -20.73 22.36
N ASN A 40 1.14 -20.70 21.58
CA ASN A 40 2.25 -19.74 21.75
C ASN A 40 2.18 -18.56 20.76
N ARG A 41 1.37 -18.67 19.70
CA ARG A 41 1.27 -17.63 18.66
C ARG A 41 -0.17 -17.46 18.22
N SER A 42 -0.68 -16.26 18.34
CA SER A 42 -2.02 -15.92 17.80
C SER A 42 -2.00 -16.01 16.27
N GLU A 43 -3.18 -16.12 15.67
CA GLU A 43 -3.30 -16.10 14.20
C GLU A 43 -2.73 -14.82 13.61
N PHE A 44 -2.86 -13.70 14.33
CA PHE A 44 -2.34 -12.41 13.87
C PHE A 44 -0.80 -12.36 13.91
N HIS A 45 -0.16 -13.00 14.89
CA HIS A 45 1.30 -13.16 14.90
C HIS A 45 1.79 -14.01 13.72
N LYS A 46 1.02 -15.04 13.35
CA LYS A 46 1.36 -15.85 12.15
C LYS A 46 1.32 -14.98 10.88
N ASP A 47 0.41 -14.01 10.80
CA ASP A 47 0.36 -13.07 9.67
C ASP A 47 1.65 -12.25 9.58
N TYR A 48 2.07 -11.69 10.72
CA TYR A 48 3.33 -10.93 10.80
C TYR A 48 4.50 -11.77 10.29
N ASP A 49 4.61 -13.00 10.80
CA ASP A 49 5.70 -13.90 10.41
C ASP A 49 5.67 -14.21 8.90
N ARG A 50 4.50 -14.51 8.35
CA ARG A 50 4.36 -14.82 6.92
C ARG A 50 4.81 -13.67 6.04
N ILE A 51 4.45 -12.44 6.41
CA ILE A 51 4.86 -11.25 5.65
C ILE A 51 6.37 -11.06 5.72
N VAL A 52 6.95 -11.11 6.93
CA VAL A 52 8.38 -10.88 7.15
C VAL A 52 9.23 -11.89 6.38
N PHE A 53 8.81 -13.16 6.32
CA PHE A 53 9.57 -14.21 5.65
C PHE A 53 9.30 -14.29 4.15
N SER A 54 8.40 -13.48 3.59
CA SER A 54 8.06 -13.54 2.17
C SER A 54 9.18 -12.94 1.30
N THR A 55 9.28 -13.45 0.07
CA THR A 55 10.25 -12.91 -0.89
C THR A 55 9.86 -11.51 -1.35
N ALA A 56 8.56 -11.24 -1.47
CA ALA A 56 8.08 -9.91 -1.88
C ALA A 56 8.49 -8.84 -0.84
N PHE A 57 8.35 -9.13 0.45
CA PHE A 57 8.77 -8.20 1.52
C PHE A 57 10.29 -7.98 1.48
N ARG A 58 11.06 -9.05 1.29
CA ARG A 58 12.53 -8.95 1.20
C ARG A 58 12.98 -8.03 0.07
N ARG A 59 12.29 -8.08 -1.09
CA ARG A 59 12.65 -7.25 -2.25
C ARG A 59 12.50 -5.75 -1.99
N LEU A 60 11.68 -5.34 -1.00
CA LEU A 60 11.53 -3.93 -0.62
C LEU A 60 12.86 -3.30 -0.19
N GLY A 61 13.81 -4.09 0.29
CA GLY A 61 15.15 -3.62 0.65
C GLY A 61 15.96 -3.05 -0.52
N ARG A 62 15.55 -3.35 -1.75
CA ARG A 62 16.22 -2.86 -2.96
C ARG A 62 15.25 -2.07 -3.86
N LYS A 63 14.16 -1.55 -3.27
CA LYS A 63 13.24 -0.61 -3.92
C LYS A 63 13.34 0.73 -3.19
N THR A 64 13.43 1.78 -3.96
CA THR A 64 13.58 3.14 -3.47
C THR A 64 12.29 3.63 -2.81
N GLN A 65 12.45 4.35 -1.69
CA GLN A 65 11.33 5.11 -1.10
C GLN A 65 11.14 6.43 -1.86
N VAL A 66 12.14 7.32 -1.86
CA VAL A 66 12.05 8.63 -2.54
C VAL A 66 13.25 8.89 -3.47
N HIS A 67 14.46 8.51 -3.07
CA HIS A 67 15.71 8.89 -3.75
C HIS A 67 16.39 7.67 -4.40
N PRO A 68 16.09 7.39 -5.69
CA PRO A 68 16.63 6.20 -6.38
C PRO A 68 18.17 6.18 -6.43
N PHE A 69 18.71 4.98 -6.25
CA PHE A 69 20.17 4.73 -6.38
C PHE A 69 21.02 5.57 -5.43
N SER A 70 20.47 5.97 -4.29
CA SER A 70 21.28 6.64 -3.26
C SER A 70 22.38 5.69 -2.78
N ILE A 71 23.60 6.22 -2.66
CA ILE A 71 24.73 5.50 -2.07
C ILE A 71 24.86 5.79 -0.57
N ASN A 72 24.03 6.70 -0.04
CA ASN A 72 24.03 7.02 1.39
C ASN A 72 23.21 5.94 2.13
N ASP A 73 23.88 5.21 3.01
CA ASP A 73 23.28 4.10 3.76
C ASP A 73 22.20 4.53 4.76
N HIS A 74 22.09 5.82 5.06
CA HIS A 74 21.07 6.35 5.98
C HIS A 74 19.75 6.68 5.28
N VAL A 75 19.74 6.76 3.94
CA VAL A 75 18.53 7.05 3.16
C VAL A 75 17.62 5.81 3.14
N HIS A 76 16.33 6.01 3.35
CA HIS A 76 15.36 4.93 3.52
C HIS A 76 15.11 4.13 2.24
N SER A 77 15.06 2.81 2.39
CA SER A 77 14.46 1.90 1.41
C SER A 77 12.99 1.66 1.78
N ARG A 78 12.22 1.08 0.87
CA ARG A 78 10.83 0.69 1.19
C ARG A 78 10.77 -0.32 2.33
N LEU A 79 11.81 -1.15 2.50
CA LEU A 79 11.85 -2.10 3.62
C LEU A 79 11.98 -1.37 4.96
N THR A 80 12.92 -0.46 5.09
CA THR A 80 13.10 0.29 6.35
C THR A 80 11.88 1.15 6.65
N HIS A 81 11.33 1.82 5.63
CA HIS A 81 10.09 2.58 5.75
C HIS A 81 8.94 1.69 6.25
N SER A 82 8.71 0.51 5.64
CA SER A 82 7.63 -0.39 6.05
C SER A 82 7.76 -0.86 7.50
N ILE A 83 9.00 -1.10 7.95
CA ILE A 83 9.27 -1.49 9.35
C ILE A 83 8.91 -0.33 10.29
N GLU A 84 9.29 0.89 9.95
CA GLU A 84 8.99 2.08 10.76
C GLU A 84 7.49 2.37 10.80
N VAL A 85 6.81 2.28 9.65
CA VAL A 85 5.35 2.42 9.57
C VAL A 85 4.68 1.36 10.47
N SER A 86 5.19 0.13 10.46
CA SER A 86 4.63 -0.95 11.29
C SER A 86 4.77 -0.66 12.79
N SER A 87 5.88 -0.04 13.18
CA SER A 87 6.10 0.35 14.58
C SER A 87 5.13 1.45 15.02
N VAL A 88 4.98 2.48 14.19
CA VAL A 88 4.04 3.59 14.46
C VAL A 88 2.60 3.06 14.43
N GLY A 89 2.26 2.23 13.46
CA GLY A 89 0.91 1.64 13.34
C GLY A 89 0.53 0.81 14.55
N ARG A 90 1.45 0.00 15.07
CA ARG A 90 1.22 -0.77 16.31
C ARG A 90 0.93 0.18 17.48
N SER A 91 1.74 1.22 17.66
CA SER A 91 1.55 2.18 18.75
C SER A 91 0.21 2.91 18.64
N LEU A 92 -0.12 3.34 17.42
CA LEU A 92 -1.40 3.99 17.14
C LEU A 92 -2.59 3.06 17.43
N ALA A 93 -2.49 1.81 16.99
CA ALA A 93 -3.55 0.80 17.23
C ALA A 93 -3.77 0.56 18.73
N ILE A 94 -2.69 0.43 19.51
CA ILE A 94 -2.79 0.22 20.96
C ILE A 94 -3.42 1.45 21.61
N SER A 95 -3.03 2.65 21.20
CA SER A 95 -3.62 3.90 21.73
C SER A 95 -5.12 3.98 21.43
N VAL A 96 -5.54 3.60 20.21
CA VAL A 96 -6.96 3.53 19.83
C VAL A 96 -7.67 2.44 20.63
N PHE A 97 -7.09 1.25 20.73
CA PHE A 97 -7.68 0.12 21.48
C PHE A 97 -8.07 0.55 22.90
N ASN A 98 -7.17 1.25 23.59
CA ASN A 98 -7.41 1.68 24.97
C ASN A 98 -8.57 2.69 25.07
N ARG A 99 -8.77 3.51 24.03
CA ARG A 99 -9.85 4.49 23.99
C ARG A 99 -11.23 3.88 23.68
N ILE A 100 -11.25 2.78 22.90
CA ILE A 100 -12.51 2.17 22.47
C ILE A 100 -12.72 0.78 23.11
N ARG A 101 -11.99 0.46 24.18
CA ARG A 101 -11.94 -0.87 24.81
C ARG A 101 -13.32 -1.47 25.06
N ASP A 102 -14.27 -0.65 25.51
CA ASP A 102 -15.62 -1.11 25.85
C ASP A 102 -16.43 -1.55 24.63
N ALA A 103 -16.05 -1.10 23.44
CA ALA A 103 -16.72 -1.48 22.19
C ALA A 103 -16.13 -2.76 21.57
N LEU A 104 -14.98 -3.25 22.08
CA LEU A 104 -14.23 -4.35 21.46
C LEU A 104 -14.57 -5.70 22.12
N PRO A 105 -14.49 -6.82 21.36
CA PRO A 105 -14.67 -8.15 21.93
C PRO A 105 -13.72 -8.40 23.10
N ARG A 106 -14.24 -8.96 24.18
CA ARG A 106 -13.48 -9.15 25.45
C ARG A 106 -12.28 -10.08 25.30
N HIS A 107 -12.36 -11.04 24.38
CA HIS A 107 -11.28 -12.02 24.17
C HIS A 107 -10.09 -11.46 23.42
N LEU A 108 -10.23 -10.29 22.80
CA LEU A 108 -9.13 -9.66 22.06
C LEU A 108 -8.36 -8.71 22.98
N SER A 109 -7.05 -8.81 22.88
CA SER A 109 -6.14 -7.94 23.63
C SER A 109 -5.64 -6.80 22.75
N GLU A 110 -5.06 -5.80 23.42
CA GLU A 110 -4.36 -4.71 22.73
C GLU A 110 -3.25 -5.23 21.82
N HIS A 111 -2.64 -6.37 22.19
CA HIS A 111 -1.59 -6.98 21.36
C HIS A 111 -2.16 -7.57 20.08
N HIS A 112 -3.32 -8.22 20.13
CA HIS A 112 -3.99 -8.73 18.92
C HIS A 112 -4.32 -7.58 17.97
N PHE A 113 -4.95 -6.54 18.50
CA PHE A 113 -5.37 -5.36 17.75
C PHE A 113 -4.13 -4.66 17.13
N GLY A 114 -3.09 -4.47 17.94
CA GLY A 114 -1.82 -3.89 17.51
C GLY A 114 -1.14 -4.70 16.41
N THR A 115 -1.14 -6.03 16.53
CA THR A 115 -0.47 -6.91 15.56
C THR A 115 -1.17 -6.91 14.20
N ILE A 116 -2.51 -6.81 14.18
CA ILE A 116 -3.26 -6.68 12.91
C ILE A 116 -2.78 -5.45 12.15
N VAL A 117 -2.78 -4.29 12.81
CA VAL A 117 -2.36 -3.02 12.17
C VAL A 117 -0.88 -3.08 11.82
N GLN A 118 -0.04 -3.60 12.71
CA GLN A 118 1.39 -3.76 12.49
C GLN A 118 1.67 -4.57 11.22
N SER A 119 0.97 -5.70 11.05
CA SER A 119 1.13 -6.59 9.90
C SER A 119 0.64 -5.92 8.61
N ALA A 120 -0.50 -5.24 8.67
CA ALA A 120 -1.03 -4.49 7.53
C ALA A 120 -0.05 -3.38 7.10
N CYS A 121 0.55 -2.68 8.07
CA CYS A 121 1.57 -1.66 7.81
C CYS A 121 2.82 -2.26 7.14
N LEU A 122 3.29 -3.42 7.60
CA LEU A 122 4.43 -4.09 6.93
C LEU A 122 4.14 -4.34 5.45
N ALA A 123 2.91 -4.71 5.15
CA ALA A 123 2.54 -5.14 3.80
C ALA A 123 2.09 -3.99 2.88
N HIS A 124 1.89 -2.79 3.41
CA HIS A 124 1.19 -1.72 2.65
C HIS A 124 1.88 -1.36 1.33
N ASP A 125 3.21 -1.42 1.29
CA ASP A 125 4.02 -1.05 0.13
C ASP A 125 4.48 -2.26 -0.71
N ILE A 126 4.04 -3.47 -0.37
CA ILE A 126 4.59 -4.72 -0.94
C ILE A 126 4.38 -4.84 -2.46
N GLY A 127 3.36 -4.15 -3.00
CA GLY A 127 3.01 -4.18 -4.42
C GLY A 127 3.62 -3.07 -5.26
N ASN A 128 4.36 -2.16 -4.66
CA ASN A 128 4.92 -1.04 -5.41
C ASN A 128 5.94 -1.52 -6.45
N PRO A 129 5.86 -1.03 -7.70
CA PRO A 129 6.81 -1.44 -8.74
C PRO A 129 8.17 -0.75 -8.54
N PRO A 130 9.19 -1.12 -9.33
CA PRO A 130 10.43 -0.35 -9.33
C PRO A 130 10.16 1.11 -9.64
N PHE A 131 10.92 2.00 -9.03
CA PHE A 131 10.82 3.47 -9.16
C PHE A 131 9.53 4.05 -8.58
N GLY A 132 8.78 3.28 -7.80
CA GLY A 132 7.59 3.75 -7.07
C GLY A 132 6.52 4.37 -7.96
N HIS A 133 6.04 5.58 -7.59
CA HIS A 133 4.95 6.25 -8.33
C HIS A 133 5.33 6.59 -9.78
N ALA A 134 6.60 6.91 -10.05
CA ALA A 134 7.05 7.13 -11.43
C ALA A 134 6.94 5.82 -12.24
N GLY A 135 7.27 4.70 -11.61
CA GLY A 135 7.09 3.38 -12.24
C GLY A 135 5.63 3.06 -12.51
N GLU A 136 4.74 3.33 -11.54
CA GLU A 136 3.29 3.15 -11.76
C GLU A 136 2.80 3.97 -12.96
N ALA A 137 3.18 5.26 -12.99
CA ALA A 137 2.78 6.16 -14.07
C ALA A 137 3.30 5.65 -15.41
N ALA A 138 4.57 5.26 -15.46
CA ALA A 138 5.19 4.75 -16.70
C ALA A 138 4.46 3.50 -17.21
N MET A 139 4.07 2.60 -16.31
CA MET A 139 3.34 1.38 -16.69
C MET A 139 1.95 1.75 -17.23
N ARG A 140 1.21 2.60 -16.51
CA ARG A 140 -0.14 3.03 -16.95
C ARG A 140 -0.10 3.73 -18.31
N ASP A 141 0.84 4.64 -18.51
CA ASP A 141 0.98 5.39 -19.77
C ASP A 141 1.29 4.43 -20.92
N TRP A 142 2.19 3.46 -20.70
CA TRP A 142 2.51 2.47 -21.73
C TRP A 142 1.26 1.67 -22.14
N PHE A 143 0.47 1.19 -21.16
CA PHE A 143 -0.76 0.44 -21.47
C PHE A 143 -1.79 1.33 -22.19
N ALA A 144 -1.91 2.59 -21.80
CA ALA A 144 -2.82 3.53 -22.46
C ALA A 144 -2.42 3.76 -23.92
N ASP A 145 -1.14 3.95 -24.18
CA ASP A 145 -0.61 4.13 -25.54
C ASP A 145 -0.83 2.89 -26.42
N GLN A 146 -0.74 1.70 -25.81
CA GLN A 146 -0.86 0.43 -26.53
C GLN A 146 -2.28 -0.14 -26.55
N ARG A 147 -3.27 0.55 -25.96
CA ARG A 147 -4.62 0.03 -25.75
C ARG A 147 -5.27 -0.56 -27.01
N GLU A 148 -5.08 0.11 -28.15
CA GLU A 148 -5.70 -0.29 -29.42
C GLU A 148 -4.88 -1.35 -30.18
N SER A 149 -3.74 -1.79 -29.65
CA SER A 149 -2.90 -2.76 -30.34
C SER A 149 -3.55 -4.14 -30.37
N VAL A 150 -3.11 -4.97 -31.32
CA VAL A 150 -3.63 -6.34 -31.48
C VAL A 150 -3.47 -7.16 -30.18
N HIS A 151 -2.49 -6.82 -29.37
CA HIS A 151 -2.20 -7.56 -28.13
C HIS A 151 -3.37 -7.53 -27.14
N PHE A 152 -4.20 -6.47 -27.17
CA PHE A 152 -5.25 -6.27 -26.17
C PHE A 152 -6.68 -6.49 -26.72
N GLN A 153 -6.83 -6.76 -28.02
CA GLN A 153 -8.14 -6.92 -28.63
C GLN A 153 -8.96 -8.10 -28.08
N GLY A 154 -8.30 -9.03 -27.39
CA GLY A 154 -8.99 -10.18 -26.77
C GLY A 154 -9.45 -9.95 -25.34
N LEU A 155 -9.17 -8.77 -24.75
CA LEU A 155 -9.52 -8.45 -23.36
C LEU A 155 -10.85 -7.71 -23.32
N THR A 156 -11.64 -7.96 -22.28
CA THR A 156 -12.83 -7.15 -21.97
C THR A 156 -12.40 -5.80 -21.38
N ASP A 157 -13.28 -4.81 -21.40
CA ASP A 157 -13.02 -3.50 -20.78
C ASP A 157 -12.68 -3.63 -19.30
N ARG A 158 -13.30 -4.56 -18.59
CA ARG A 158 -13.03 -4.79 -17.17
C ARG A 158 -11.61 -5.32 -16.95
N GLU A 159 -11.19 -6.27 -17.78
CA GLU A 159 -9.82 -6.80 -17.73
C GLU A 159 -8.80 -5.73 -18.12
N MET A 160 -9.11 -4.94 -19.15
CA MET A 160 -8.21 -3.87 -19.60
C MET A 160 -8.02 -2.79 -18.53
N ALA A 161 -9.05 -2.54 -17.71
CA ALA A 161 -8.98 -1.56 -16.63
C ALA A 161 -7.85 -1.88 -15.61
N ASP A 162 -7.57 -3.16 -15.35
CA ASP A 162 -6.50 -3.57 -14.43
C ASP A 162 -5.13 -3.04 -14.90
N PHE A 163 -4.92 -2.99 -16.21
CA PHE A 163 -3.66 -2.52 -16.82
C PHE A 163 -3.63 -1.01 -16.94
N LEU A 164 -4.73 -0.41 -17.40
CA LEU A 164 -4.84 1.06 -17.55
C LEU A 164 -4.76 1.79 -16.21
N HIS A 165 -5.19 1.11 -15.15
CA HIS A 165 -5.24 1.70 -13.81
C HIS A 165 -4.36 0.92 -12.83
N PHE A 166 -3.22 0.41 -13.32
CA PHE A 166 -2.27 -0.30 -12.46
C PHE A 166 -1.97 0.54 -11.22
N ASP A 167 -1.98 -0.10 -10.04
CA ASP A 167 -1.80 0.56 -8.76
C ASP A 167 -1.06 -0.40 -7.83
N GLY A 168 -0.03 0.09 -7.16
CA GLY A 168 0.76 -0.70 -6.21
C GLY A 168 -0.09 -1.28 -5.08
N ASN A 169 -1.16 -0.57 -4.68
CA ASN A 169 -2.08 -1.09 -3.66
C ASN A 169 -2.81 -2.35 -4.17
N ALA A 170 -3.30 -2.34 -5.40
CA ALA A 170 -3.96 -3.50 -6.00
C ALA A 170 -2.97 -4.65 -6.21
N GLN A 171 -1.76 -4.33 -6.65
CA GLN A 171 -0.71 -5.33 -6.81
C GLN A 171 -0.33 -5.94 -5.45
N GLY A 172 -0.31 -5.14 -4.39
CA GLY A 172 -0.07 -5.62 -3.03
C GLY A 172 -1.12 -6.63 -2.60
N HIS A 173 -2.40 -6.33 -2.81
CA HIS A 173 -3.49 -7.27 -2.55
C HIS A 173 -3.29 -8.57 -3.33
N ARG A 174 -2.96 -8.49 -4.63
CA ARG A 174 -2.70 -9.66 -5.48
C ARG A 174 -1.51 -10.50 -4.95
N ILE A 175 -0.42 -9.85 -4.53
CA ILE A 175 0.74 -10.56 -3.97
C ILE A 175 0.35 -11.37 -2.73
N LEU A 176 -0.37 -10.75 -1.79
CA LEU A 176 -0.75 -11.40 -0.54
C LEU A 176 -1.77 -12.51 -0.75
N SER A 177 -2.70 -12.33 -1.68
CA SER A 177 -3.87 -13.20 -1.86
C SER A 177 -3.63 -14.32 -2.86
N LYS A 178 -2.60 -14.21 -3.73
CA LYS A 178 -2.44 -15.13 -4.85
C LYS A 178 -1.00 -15.54 -5.13
N LEU A 179 -0.03 -14.62 -5.08
CA LEU A 179 1.31 -14.88 -5.62
C LEU A 179 2.28 -15.49 -4.61
N GLU A 180 2.36 -14.97 -3.41
CA GLU A 180 3.24 -15.51 -2.37
C GLU A 180 2.68 -16.86 -1.91
N TYR A 181 3.55 -17.84 -1.80
CA TYR A 181 3.14 -19.23 -1.51
C TYR A 181 2.14 -19.73 -2.57
N HIS A 182 2.45 -19.50 -3.84
CA HIS A 182 1.58 -19.77 -5.00
C HIS A 182 1.11 -21.24 -5.12
N PHE A 183 1.77 -22.16 -4.40
CA PHE A 183 1.38 -23.57 -4.33
C PHE A 183 0.16 -23.80 -3.42
N LEU A 184 -0.30 -22.76 -2.73
CA LEU A 184 -1.48 -22.79 -1.87
C LEU A 184 -2.55 -21.87 -2.45
N ASP A 185 -3.78 -22.34 -2.53
CA ASP A 185 -4.91 -21.49 -2.89
C ASP A 185 -5.06 -20.37 -1.84
N GLY A 186 -5.21 -19.13 -2.28
CA GLY A 186 -5.31 -17.98 -1.39
C GLY A 186 -3.97 -17.34 -1.02
N GLY A 187 -2.88 -17.73 -1.68
CA GLY A 187 -1.58 -17.12 -1.49
C GLY A 187 -1.04 -17.27 -0.07
N MET A 188 -0.69 -16.15 0.57
CA MET A 188 -0.19 -16.15 1.95
C MET A 188 -1.21 -16.62 2.98
N ARG A 189 -2.48 -16.60 2.65
CA ARG A 189 -3.58 -16.94 3.58
C ARG A 189 -3.47 -16.17 4.90
N LEU A 190 -3.32 -14.86 4.80
CA LEU A 190 -3.40 -14.00 5.98
C LEU A 190 -4.83 -14.02 6.54
N THR A 191 -4.99 -13.63 7.80
CA THR A 191 -6.34 -13.48 8.36
C THR A 191 -7.09 -12.42 7.56
N TYR A 192 -8.41 -12.58 7.47
CA TYR A 192 -9.24 -11.59 6.79
C TYR A 192 -9.10 -10.21 7.44
N ALA A 193 -8.94 -10.15 8.77
CA ALA A 193 -8.73 -8.88 9.49
C ALA A 193 -7.47 -8.14 8.97
N THR A 194 -6.36 -8.84 8.80
CA THR A 194 -5.11 -8.23 8.32
C THR A 194 -5.26 -7.76 6.86
N ILE A 195 -5.89 -8.58 6.00
CA ILE A 195 -6.16 -8.19 4.60
C ILE A 195 -7.03 -6.93 4.58
N GLY A 196 -8.15 -6.92 5.33
CA GLY A 196 -9.04 -5.76 5.38
C GLY A 196 -8.35 -4.50 5.84
N ALA A 197 -7.52 -4.60 6.88
CA ALA A 197 -6.78 -3.46 7.42
C ALA A 197 -5.79 -2.87 6.40
N MET A 198 -5.25 -3.70 5.50
CA MET A 198 -4.30 -3.23 4.48
C MET A 198 -4.99 -2.48 3.33
N ILE A 199 -6.27 -2.77 3.05
CA ILE A 199 -6.94 -2.24 1.87
C ILE A 199 -7.35 -0.77 2.08
N LYS A 200 -6.63 0.11 1.42
CA LYS A 200 -6.85 1.57 1.53
C LYS A 200 -7.99 2.05 0.62
N TYR A 201 -8.10 1.48 -0.58
CA TYR A 201 -9.06 1.89 -1.61
C TYR A 201 -9.91 0.68 -2.02
N PRO A 202 -10.96 0.33 -1.26
CA PRO A 202 -11.72 -0.91 -1.49
C PRO A 202 -12.65 -0.81 -2.71
N ARG A 203 -12.06 -0.69 -3.88
CA ARG A 203 -12.79 -0.59 -5.14
C ARG A 203 -11.97 -1.21 -6.27
N LEU A 204 -12.68 -1.65 -7.32
CA LEU A 204 -12.08 -2.25 -8.50
C LEU A 204 -11.38 -1.20 -9.38
N ALA A 205 -10.38 -1.65 -10.14
CA ALA A 205 -9.65 -0.83 -11.10
C ALA A 205 -10.55 -0.19 -12.17
N THR A 206 -11.74 -0.75 -12.40
CA THR A 206 -12.74 -0.16 -13.29
C THR A 206 -13.20 1.25 -12.87
N PHE A 207 -12.98 1.61 -11.61
CA PHE A 207 -13.29 2.95 -11.10
C PHE A 207 -12.09 3.92 -11.19
N GLY A 208 -10.99 3.49 -11.81
CA GLY A 208 -9.79 4.31 -11.94
C GLY A 208 -8.88 4.23 -10.72
N THR A 209 -7.77 4.96 -10.79
CA THR A 209 -6.83 5.08 -9.64
C THR A 209 -7.32 6.18 -8.70
N PRO A 210 -7.06 6.06 -7.37
CA PRO A 210 -6.41 4.91 -6.74
C PRO A 210 -7.36 3.73 -6.55
N THR A 211 -6.81 2.52 -6.54
CA THR A 211 -7.56 1.26 -6.39
C THR A 211 -6.72 0.26 -5.58
N SER A 212 -7.38 -0.62 -4.81
CA SER A 212 -6.68 -1.72 -4.13
C SER A 212 -7.12 -3.09 -4.63
N VAL A 213 -7.95 -3.18 -5.68
CA VAL A 213 -8.47 -4.47 -6.13
C VAL A 213 -8.49 -4.52 -7.67
N PHE A 214 -7.73 -5.44 -8.25
CA PHE A 214 -7.86 -5.75 -9.67
C PHE A 214 -9.11 -6.60 -9.92
N GLN A 215 -9.65 -6.52 -11.13
CA GLN A 215 -10.77 -7.38 -11.56
C GLN A 215 -10.41 -8.86 -11.38
N SER A 216 -9.15 -9.22 -11.60
CA SER A 216 -8.67 -10.60 -11.44
C SER A 216 -8.80 -11.13 -10.01
N GLU A 217 -8.84 -10.26 -8.99
CA GLU A 217 -9.00 -10.63 -7.57
C GLU A 217 -10.37 -10.24 -7.01
N ALA A 218 -11.32 -9.82 -7.84
CA ALA A 218 -12.63 -9.30 -7.39
C ALA A 218 -13.41 -10.31 -6.54
N GLU A 219 -13.45 -11.58 -6.94
CA GLU A 219 -14.20 -12.61 -6.22
C GLU A 219 -13.57 -12.91 -4.85
N LEU A 220 -12.25 -12.98 -4.80
CA LEU A 220 -11.53 -13.21 -3.54
C LEU A 220 -11.74 -12.05 -2.57
N PHE A 221 -11.74 -10.82 -3.09
CA PHE A 221 -11.99 -9.64 -2.25
C PHE A 221 -13.44 -9.57 -1.80
N ARG A 222 -14.39 -9.94 -2.65
CA ARG A 222 -15.82 -10.03 -2.26
C ARG A 222 -16.01 -11.01 -1.10
N GLU A 223 -15.33 -12.16 -1.15
CA GLU A 223 -15.35 -13.13 -0.04
C GLU A 223 -14.75 -12.52 1.22
N THR A 224 -13.64 -11.82 1.09
CA THR A 224 -13.00 -11.11 2.22
C THR A 224 -13.98 -10.13 2.87
N CYS A 225 -14.64 -9.30 2.07
CA CYS A 225 -15.62 -8.34 2.57
C CYS A 225 -16.82 -9.01 3.22
N ARG A 226 -17.29 -10.13 2.64
CA ARG A 226 -18.42 -10.90 3.21
C ARG A 226 -18.08 -11.39 4.62
N VAL A 227 -16.88 -11.95 4.82
CA VAL A 227 -16.45 -12.46 6.13
C VAL A 227 -16.30 -11.31 7.13
N LEU A 228 -15.76 -10.17 6.68
CA LEU A 228 -15.52 -9.01 7.55
C LEU A 228 -16.80 -8.19 7.81
N GLY A 229 -17.89 -8.50 7.13
CA GLY A 229 -19.13 -7.72 7.26
C GLY A 229 -19.02 -6.33 6.64
N LEU A 230 -18.21 -6.17 5.59
CA LEU A 230 -18.02 -4.90 4.87
C LEU A 230 -18.97 -4.86 3.67
N PRO A 231 -20.03 -4.02 3.71
CA PRO A 231 -20.99 -3.97 2.61
C PRO A 231 -20.36 -3.55 1.29
N GLU A 232 -20.87 -4.14 0.20
CA GLU A 232 -20.64 -3.65 -1.15
C GLU A 232 -21.63 -2.50 -1.37
N LEU A 233 -21.12 -1.28 -1.52
CA LEU A 233 -21.92 -0.05 -1.62
C LEU A 233 -22.53 0.11 -3.02
N GLU A 234 -21.77 -0.29 -4.02
CA GLU A 234 -22.19 -0.45 -5.40
C GLU A 234 -21.29 -1.51 -6.03
N THR A 235 -21.71 -2.13 -7.11
CA THR A 235 -20.95 -3.24 -7.71
C THR A 235 -19.48 -2.87 -7.92
N GLY A 236 -18.59 -3.49 -7.14
CA GLY A 236 -17.14 -3.25 -7.23
C GLY A 236 -16.60 -2.16 -6.32
N VAL A 237 -17.42 -1.66 -5.39
CA VAL A 237 -16.98 -0.67 -4.37
C VAL A 237 -17.50 -1.14 -3.00
N TRP A 238 -16.61 -1.25 -2.04
CA TRP A 238 -16.95 -1.75 -0.70
C TRP A 238 -16.62 -0.72 0.38
N THR A 239 -17.25 -0.88 1.53
CA THR A 239 -16.96 -0.09 2.73
C THR A 239 -15.51 -0.34 3.17
N ARG A 240 -14.83 0.72 3.57
CA ARG A 240 -13.45 0.66 4.04
C ARG A 240 -13.39 0.08 5.47
N HIS A 241 -12.44 -0.81 5.71
CA HIS A 241 -12.20 -1.40 7.03
C HIS A 241 -11.71 -0.31 8.01
N PRO A 242 -12.27 -0.21 9.23
CA PRO A 242 -11.86 0.82 10.19
C PRO A 242 -10.35 0.88 10.46
N LEU A 243 -9.67 -0.26 10.56
CA LEU A 243 -8.23 -0.28 10.84
C LEU A 243 -7.38 0.23 9.68
N SER A 244 -7.93 0.26 8.47
CA SER A 244 -7.21 0.81 7.31
C SER A 244 -6.93 2.31 7.47
N PHE A 245 -7.76 3.04 8.20
CA PHE A 245 -7.50 4.45 8.52
C PHE A 245 -6.26 4.61 9.39
N LEU A 246 -5.99 3.64 10.27
CA LEU A 246 -4.79 3.67 11.13
C LEU A 246 -3.52 3.35 10.32
N VAL A 247 -3.63 2.41 9.38
CA VAL A 247 -2.51 2.08 8.47
C VAL A 247 -2.15 3.31 7.63
N GLU A 248 -3.15 3.98 7.04
CA GLU A 248 -2.94 5.21 6.27
C GLU A 248 -2.29 6.30 7.13
N ALA A 249 -2.78 6.49 8.35
CA ALA A 249 -2.24 7.52 9.24
C ALA A 249 -0.79 7.22 9.62
N ALA A 250 -0.46 5.96 9.91
CA ALA A 250 0.92 5.56 10.24
C ALA A 250 1.86 5.80 9.06
N ASP A 251 1.42 5.48 7.85
CA ASP A 251 2.20 5.74 6.63
C ASP A 251 2.42 7.25 6.44
N ASP A 252 1.36 8.06 6.55
CA ASP A 252 1.44 9.52 6.41
C ASP A 252 2.39 10.14 7.43
N ILE A 253 2.37 9.66 8.68
CA ILE A 253 3.27 10.13 9.74
C ILE A 253 4.73 9.84 9.35
N CYS A 254 5.02 8.59 9.02
CA CYS A 254 6.39 8.17 8.69
C CYS A 254 6.88 8.83 7.42
N TYR A 255 6.09 8.77 6.35
CA TYR A 255 6.45 9.35 5.06
C TYR A 255 6.86 10.82 5.21
N SER A 256 6.08 11.59 5.97
CA SER A 256 6.34 13.03 6.12
C SER A 256 7.61 13.33 6.90
N ILE A 257 7.86 12.59 7.98
CA ILE A 257 9.04 12.79 8.83
C ILE A 257 10.29 12.27 8.13
N LEU A 258 10.22 11.04 7.59
CA LEU A 258 11.39 10.37 7.02
C LEU A 258 11.84 11.01 5.71
N ASP A 259 10.92 11.52 4.89
CA ASP A 259 11.29 12.26 3.68
C ASP A 259 12.10 13.51 4.02
N VAL A 260 11.73 14.19 5.11
CA VAL A 260 12.47 15.35 5.58
C VAL A 260 13.86 14.93 6.10
N GLU A 261 13.95 13.83 6.84
CA GLU A 261 15.23 13.28 7.32
C GLU A 261 16.15 12.94 6.14
N ASP A 262 15.63 12.23 5.15
CA ASP A 262 16.39 11.85 3.95
C ASP A 262 16.87 13.11 3.19
N ALA A 263 16.01 14.13 3.08
CA ALA A 263 16.38 15.38 2.40
C ALA A 263 17.49 16.12 3.14
N ILE A 264 17.52 16.05 4.47
CA ILE A 264 18.60 16.62 5.28
C ILE A 264 19.90 15.83 5.05
N GLU A 265 19.82 14.49 5.06
CA GLU A 265 20.98 13.61 4.82
C GLU A 265 21.61 13.88 3.45
N LEU A 266 20.79 14.21 2.46
CA LEU A 266 21.24 14.49 1.10
C LEU A 266 21.64 15.96 0.87
N GLY A 267 21.50 16.80 1.90
CA GLY A 267 21.85 18.23 1.80
C GLY A 267 20.84 19.08 1.05
N ILE A 268 19.62 18.57 0.82
CA ILE A 268 18.54 19.30 0.14
C ILE A 268 17.92 20.33 1.09
N LEU A 269 17.81 19.96 2.37
CA LEU A 269 17.23 20.82 3.42
C LEU A 269 18.26 21.04 4.55
N GLY A 270 18.20 22.21 5.18
CA GLY A 270 18.99 22.53 6.37
C GLY A 270 18.10 22.84 7.57
N PHE A 271 18.73 23.07 8.73
CA PHE A 271 18.02 23.32 9.99
C PHE A 271 16.98 24.43 9.86
N ALA A 272 17.36 25.55 9.21
CA ALA A 272 16.46 26.71 9.04
C ALA A 272 15.16 26.33 8.30
N ASP A 273 15.24 25.38 7.36
CA ASP A 273 14.08 24.95 6.58
C ASP A 273 13.08 24.17 7.43
N VAL A 274 13.56 23.41 8.41
CA VAL A 274 12.77 22.42 9.15
C VAL A 274 12.49 22.82 10.61
N ARG A 275 13.10 23.89 11.09
CA ARG A 275 12.96 24.35 12.48
C ARG A 275 11.49 24.53 12.89
N GLY A 276 10.71 25.25 12.08
CA GLY A 276 9.29 25.49 12.35
C GLY A 276 8.45 24.24 12.34
N LEU A 277 8.77 23.32 11.45
CA LEU A 277 8.10 22.01 11.33
C LEU A 277 8.30 21.20 12.62
N PHE A 278 9.54 21.10 13.13
CA PHE A 278 9.81 20.32 14.34
C PHE A 278 9.20 20.97 15.58
N LEU A 279 9.14 22.32 15.62
CA LEU A 279 8.44 23.02 16.69
C LEU A 279 6.96 22.59 16.76
N MET A 280 6.29 22.52 15.60
CA MET A 280 4.90 22.06 15.54
C MET A 280 4.76 20.58 15.90
N LEU A 281 5.63 19.72 15.35
CA LEU A 281 5.58 18.28 15.64
C LEU A 281 5.76 17.99 17.13
N CYS A 282 6.61 18.76 17.81
CA CYS A 282 6.84 18.62 19.25
C CYS A 282 5.84 19.40 20.10
N ASN A 283 4.80 19.98 19.47
CA ASN A 283 3.70 20.66 20.16
C ASN A 283 4.18 21.80 21.08
N GLY A 284 5.31 22.43 20.73
CA GLY A 284 5.93 23.49 21.55
C GLY A 284 6.54 23.01 22.86
N GLU A 285 6.60 21.71 23.11
CA GLU A 285 7.08 21.12 24.35
C GLU A 285 8.61 21.06 24.45
N VAL A 286 9.31 21.26 23.33
CA VAL A 286 10.77 21.17 23.22
C VAL A 286 11.30 22.49 22.67
N ASP A 287 12.35 23.03 23.30
CA ASP A 287 13.09 24.17 22.72
C ASP A 287 13.99 23.62 21.59
N ILE A 288 13.47 23.69 20.37
CA ILE A 288 14.13 23.14 19.19
C ILE A 288 15.51 23.78 18.95
N ASP A 289 15.64 25.08 19.20
CA ASP A 289 16.93 25.76 19.04
C ASP A 289 17.96 25.31 20.08
N GLN A 290 17.54 25.15 21.33
CA GLN A 290 18.41 24.64 22.39
C GLN A 290 18.82 23.20 22.09
N GLU A 291 17.87 22.36 21.73
CA GLU A 291 18.13 20.95 21.41
C GLU A 291 19.13 20.79 20.26
N TYR A 292 18.98 21.61 19.20
CA TYR A 292 19.93 21.60 18.08
C TYR A 292 21.34 22.05 18.53
N ARG A 293 21.43 23.10 19.36
CA ARG A 293 22.72 23.56 19.86
C ARG A 293 23.38 22.53 20.78
N GLU A 294 22.61 21.86 21.63
CA GLU A 294 23.13 20.83 22.55
C GLU A 294 23.70 19.63 21.80
N ASN A 295 23.16 19.34 20.63
CA ASN A 295 23.66 18.29 19.73
C ASN A 295 24.78 18.83 18.81
N GLN A 296 25.33 20.01 19.11
CA GLN A 296 26.45 20.62 18.37
C GLN A 296 26.19 20.80 16.87
N GLY A 297 24.95 20.97 16.50
CA GLY A 297 24.54 21.07 15.09
C GLY A 297 24.59 19.77 14.32
N ASN A 298 24.79 18.64 15.01
CA ASN A 298 24.74 17.33 14.39
C ASN A 298 23.25 16.94 14.19
N PHE A 299 22.81 16.89 12.95
CA PHE A 299 21.39 16.68 12.64
C PHE A 299 20.89 15.30 13.06
N ARG A 300 21.71 14.27 12.91
CA ARG A 300 21.28 12.90 13.29
C ARG A 300 21.00 12.81 14.78
N ASP A 301 21.91 13.36 15.59
CA ASP A 301 21.75 13.36 17.05
C ASP A 301 20.54 14.19 17.47
N PHE A 302 20.36 15.36 16.84
CA PHE A 302 19.20 16.21 17.07
C PHE A 302 17.89 15.47 16.73
N LEU A 303 17.81 14.82 15.54
CA LEU A 303 16.61 14.07 15.15
C LEU A 303 16.33 12.92 16.12
N SER A 304 17.39 12.23 16.56
CA SER A 304 17.26 11.14 17.53
C SER A 304 16.67 11.64 18.86
N SER A 305 16.99 12.85 19.26
CA SER A 305 16.51 13.41 20.53
C SER A 305 15.03 13.80 20.48
N ILE A 306 14.51 14.21 19.32
CA ILE A 306 13.14 14.76 19.22
C ILE A 306 12.15 13.80 18.53
N ARG A 307 12.63 12.82 17.74
CA ARG A 307 11.76 11.95 16.92
C ARG A 307 10.70 11.24 17.75
N GLY A 308 11.10 10.70 18.90
CA GLY A 308 10.17 9.98 19.77
C GLY A 308 9.03 10.87 20.26
N ARG A 309 9.34 12.12 20.64
CA ARG A 309 8.32 13.08 21.09
C ARG A 309 7.37 13.44 19.95
N ALA A 310 7.90 13.71 18.76
CA ALA A 310 7.09 14.05 17.59
C ALA A 310 6.12 12.90 17.24
N ILE A 311 6.61 11.66 17.19
CA ILE A 311 5.79 10.50 16.87
C ILE A 311 4.73 10.28 17.94
N GLN A 312 5.09 10.39 19.23
CA GLN A 312 4.14 10.22 20.33
C GLN A 312 2.99 11.24 20.22
N ASN A 313 3.31 12.51 19.98
CA ASN A 313 2.31 13.56 19.84
C ASN A 313 1.35 13.27 18.69
N LEU A 314 1.88 12.80 17.57
CA LEU A 314 1.07 12.45 16.40
C LEU A 314 0.18 11.22 16.69
N VAL A 315 0.73 10.19 17.32
CA VAL A 315 -0.01 8.97 17.67
C VAL A 315 -1.21 9.33 18.56
N GLU A 316 -0.96 10.12 19.62
CA GLU A 316 -2.02 10.51 20.56
C GLU A 316 -3.09 11.37 19.86
N THR A 317 -2.64 12.36 19.06
CA THR A 317 -3.55 13.23 18.31
C THR A 317 -4.45 12.42 17.37
N ILE A 318 -3.89 11.48 16.62
CA ILE A 318 -4.64 10.71 15.63
C ILE A 318 -5.57 9.68 16.33
N ALA A 319 -5.14 9.11 17.45
CA ALA A 319 -6.00 8.24 18.24
C ALA A 319 -7.24 9.01 18.77
N ASP A 320 -7.06 10.26 19.17
CA ASP A 320 -8.20 11.13 19.56
C ASP A 320 -9.13 11.38 18.36
N VAL A 321 -8.57 11.66 17.17
CA VAL A 321 -9.38 11.87 15.96
C VAL A 321 -10.18 10.62 15.61
N PHE A 322 -9.55 9.42 15.66
CA PHE A 322 -10.26 8.16 15.42
C PHE A 322 -11.45 8.03 16.38
N THR A 323 -11.24 8.32 17.66
CA THR A 323 -12.28 8.21 18.68
C THR A 323 -13.42 9.21 18.42
N GLN A 324 -13.08 10.45 18.04
CA GLN A 324 -14.07 11.48 17.70
C GLN A 324 -14.89 11.10 16.46
N GLN A 325 -14.28 10.40 15.52
CA GLN A 325 -14.93 9.98 14.27
C GLN A 325 -15.49 8.56 14.33
N TYR A 326 -15.48 7.94 15.50
CA TYR A 326 -15.82 6.53 15.69
C TYR A 326 -17.16 6.15 15.02
N ASP A 327 -18.20 6.92 15.25
CA ASP A 327 -19.53 6.62 14.69
C ASP A 327 -19.51 6.69 13.16
N ALA A 328 -18.89 7.71 12.57
CA ALA A 328 -18.80 7.85 11.12
C ALA A 328 -17.97 6.70 10.49
N ILE A 329 -16.89 6.31 11.17
CA ILE A 329 -16.07 5.16 10.75
C ILE A 329 -16.89 3.88 10.76
N MET A 330 -17.57 3.60 11.88
CA MET A 330 -18.32 2.35 12.06
C MET A 330 -19.59 2.30 11.20
N LYS A 331 -20.11 3.43 10.75
CA LYS A 331 -21.20 3.50 9.77
C LYS A 331 -20.70 3.39 8.32
N GLY A 332 -19.38 3.43 8.11
CA GLY A 332 -18.80 3.41 6.76
C GLY A 332 -18.97 4.73 6.01
N GLU A 333 -19.21 5.80 6.72
CA GLU A 333 -19.49 7.13 6.15
C GLU A 333 -18.23 8.00 5.99
N LEU A 334 -17.16 7.66 6.72
CA LEU A 334 -15.93 8.45 6.66
C LEU A 334 -15.17 8.18 5.37
N ASN A 335 -14.91 9.24 4.59
CA ASN A 335 -14.20 9.15 3.32
C ASN A 335 -12.93 10.03 3.26
N GLN A 336 -12.48 10.53 4.42
CA GLN A 336 -11.30 11.39 4.55
C GLN A 336 -10.26 10.72 5.43
N SER A 337 -8.98 11.09 5.24
CA SER A 337 -7.92 10.62 6.13
C SER A 337 -8.05 11.26 7.52
N LEU A 338 -7.63 10.53 8.55
CA LEU A 338 -7.69 11.04 9.93
C LEU A 338 -6.87 12.33 10.09
N LEU A 339 -5.72 12.41 9.42
CA LEU A 339 -4.88 13.61 9.50
C LEU A 339 -5.58 14.84 8.92
N SER A 340 -6.41 14.68 7.87
CA SER A 340 -7.12 15.82 7.26
C SER A 340 -8.13 16.44 8.21
N LEU A 341 -8.58 15.70 9.21
CA LEU A 341 -9.65 16.12 10.13
C LEU A 341 -9.14 16.87 11.36
N SER A 342 -7.82 16.92 11.60
CA SER A 342 -7.25 17.59 12.77
C SER A 342 -6.59 18.92 12.40
N LYS A 343 -6.70 19.88 13.30
CA LYS A 343 -6.01 21.17 13.21
C LYS A 343 -4.91 21.31 14.28
N ALA A 344 -4.66 20.25 15.06
CA ALA A 344 -3.65 20.26 16.11
C ALA A 344 -2.25 20.52 15.55
N ASP A 345 -1.40 21.15 16.37
CA ASP A 345 -0.05 21.54 15.96
C ASP A 345 0.77 20.38 15.38
N PRO A 346 0.79 19.18 15.97
CA PRO A 346 1.58 18.09 15.36
C PRO A 346 1.12 17.75 13.93
N VAL A 347 -0.18 17.81 13.67
CA VAL A 347 -0.73 17.57 12.31
C VAL A 347 -0.37 18.75 11.37
N GLN A 348 -0.32 19.98 11.89
CA GLN A 348 0.17 21.11 11.08
C GLN A 348 1.63 20.90 10.69
N GLY A 349 2.45 20.31 11.59
CA GLY A 349 3.81 19.90 11.27
C GLY A 349 3.87 18.93 10.07
N ILE A 350 2.97 17.93 10.03
CA ILE A 350 2.86 17.01 8.88
C ILE A 350 2.52 17.79 7.60
N ARG A 351 1.59 18.75 7.67
CA ARG A 351 1.25 19.59 6.51
C ARG A 351 2.44 20.41 6.01
N MET A 352 3.24 20.94 6.95
CA MET A 352 4.47 21.66 6.60
C MET A 352 5.47 20.73 5.91
N ALA A 353 5.64 19.50 6.43
CA ALA A 353 6.52 18.50 5.81
C ALA A 353 6.06 18.17 4.38
N LYS A 354 4.75 17.94 4.18
CA LYS A 354 4.20 17.66 2.84
C LYS A 354 4.42 18.82 1.88
N ARG A 355 4.31 20.06 2.37
CA ARG A 355 4.59 21.26 1.55
C ARG A 355 6.06 21.30 1.15
N LEU A 356 6.98 21.14 2.10
CA LEU A 356 8.42 21.09 1.82
C LEU A 356 8.74 19.97 0.81
N GLY A 357 8.09 18.82 0.96
CA GLY A 357 8.22 17.72 -0.01
C GLY A 357 7.93 18.18 -1.42
N LYS A 358 6.75 18.79 -1.62
CA LYS A 358 6.31 19.27 -2.94
C LYS A 358 7.22 20.36 -3.50
N GLU A 359 7.68 21.27 -2.65
CA GLU A 359 8.42 22.46 -3.08
C GLU A 359 9.91 22.21 -3.27
N ARG A 360 10.51 21.34 -2.47
CA ARG A 360 11.98 21.22 -2.37
C ARG A 360 12.51 19.81 -2.60
N ILE A 361 11.78 18.77 -2.18
CA ILE A 361 12.29 17.39 -2.20
C ILE A 361 11.97 16.71 -3.52
N TYR A 362 10.70 16.70 -3.92
CA TYR A 362 10.28 15.96 -5.12
C TYR A 362 10.74 16.60 -6.42
N PRO A 363 10.88 17.94 -6.54
CA PRO A 363 11.44 18.52 -7.75
C PRO A 363 12.98 18.43 -7.86
N ASP A 364 13.66 17.78 -6.93
CA ASP A 364 15.11 17.62 -6.98
C ASP A 364 15.53 17.08 -8.35
N ARG A 365 16.56 17.70 -8.95
CA ARG A 365 16.97 17.42 -10.33
C ARG A 365 17.37 15.95 -10.54
N ARG A 366 18.16 15.40 -9.62
CA ARG A 366 18.61 14.00 -9.74
C ARG A 366 17.43 13.04 -9.70
N LYS A 367 16.49 13.29 -8.79
CA LYS A 367 15.26 12.50 -8.68
C LYS A 367 14.46 12.58 -9.99
N THR A 368 14.26 13.79 -10.50
CA THR A 368 13.52 14.02 -11.75
C THR A 368 14.16 13.28 -12.94
N GLU A 369 15.48 13.36 -13.07
CA GLU A 369 16.21 12.65 -14.13
C GLU A 369 15.96 11.13 -14.07
N LEU A 370 15.96 10.57 -12.87
CA LEU A 370 15.74 9.14 -12.68
C LEU A 370 14.26 8.75 -12.91
N GLU A 371 13.34 9.62 -12.56
CA GLU A 371 11.91 9.40 -12.84
C GLU A 371 11.65 9.37 -14.35
N VAL A 372 12.22 10.32 -15.09
CA VAL A 372 12.13 10.33 -16.56
C VAL A 372 12.73 9.03 -17.13
N GLY A 373 13.89 8.60 -16.60
CA GLY A 373 14.54 7.35 -17.00
C GLY A 373 13.68 6.12 -16.76
N SER A 374 12.83 6.13 -15.72
CA SER A 374 11.98 4.98 -15.40
C SER A 374 10.97 4.68 -16.51
N TYR A 375 10.50 5.70 -17.22
CA TYR A 375 9.64 5.53 -18.40
C TYR A 375 10.32 4.68 -19.46
N THR A 376 11.55 4.98 -19.79
CA THR A 376 12.32 4.16 -20.72
C THR A 376 12.53 2.73 -20.20
N UNK A 377 12.88 2.62 -18.98
CA UNK A 377 13.11 1.45 -18.43
C UNK A 377 12.04 0.58 -18.50
N LEU A 378 10.94 0.94 -18.05
CA LEU A 378 9.78 0.06 -17.99
C LEU A 378 9.11 -0.19 -19.34
N SER A 379 9.04 0.84 -20.19
CA SER A 379 8.51 0.65 -21.55
C SER A 379 9.30 -0.40 -22.32
N THR A 380 10.61 -0.37 -22.25
CA THR A 380 11.47 -1.38 -22.93
C THR A 380 11.11 -2.80 -22.48
N VAL A 381 10.89 -2.98 -21.17
CA VAL A 381 10.53 -4.30 -20.64
C VAL A 381 9.13 -4.70 -21.11
N LEU A 382 8.14 -3.82 -20.98
CA LEU A 382 6.77 -4.12 -21.38
C LEU A 382 6.65 -4.39 -22.89
N GLU A 383 7.37 -3.63 -23.72
CA GLU A 383 7.41 -3.83 -25.19
C GLU A 383 8.01 -5.18 -25.59
N ALA A 384 8.87 -5.74 -24.75
CA ALA A 384 9.39 -7.09 -25.02
C ALA A 384 8.43 -8.17 -24.51
N PHE A 385 7.91 -7.97 -23.31
CA PHE A 385 7.21 -9.06 -22.60
C PHE A 385 5.75 -9.23 -23.03
N ILE A 386 4.99 -8.14 -23.22
CA ILE A 386 3.57 -8.25 -23.63
C ILE A 386 3.43 -8.89 -25.02
N PRO A 387 4.13 -8.38 -26.09
CA PRO A 387 4.07 -9.06 -27.38
C PRO A 387 4.62 -10.48 -27.35
N GLY A 388 5.67 -10.72 -26.52
CA GLY A 388 6.25 -12.06 -26.40
C GLY A 388 5.23 -13.06 -25.83
N VAL A 389 4.52 -12.68 -24.76
CA VAL A 389 3.48 -13.53 -24.17
C VAL A 389 2.31 -13.70 -25.14
N TYR A 390 1.89 -12.63 -25.82
CA TYR A 390 0.84 -12.71 -26.85
C TYR A 390 1.21 -13.73 -27.93
N GLN A 391 2.41 -13.60 -28.51
CA GLN A 391 2.87 -14.50 -29.55
C GLN A 391 2.89 -15.96 -29.05
N TYR A 392 3.42 -16.17 -27.87
CA TYR A 392 3.49 -17.49 -27.24
C TYR A 392 2.10 -18.12 -27.04
N ARG A 393 1.13 -17.31 -26.59
CA ARG A 393 -0.20 -17.80 -26.16
C ARG A 393 -1.23 -17.86 -27.28
N LYS A 394 -1.18 -16.93 -28.24
CA LYS A 394 -2.28 -16.71 -29.19
C LYS A 394 -1.99 -17.18 -30.62
N THR A 395 -0.80 -16.98 -31.11
CA THR A 395 -0.57 -17.14 -32.55
C THR A 395 -0.23 -18.57 -32.95
N GLY A 396 0.18 -19.41 -32.02
CA GLY A 396 0.64 -20.78 -32.33
C GLY A 396 1.94 -20.81 -33.15
N ILE A 397 2.55 -19.66 -33.39
CA ILE A 397 3.80 -19.58 -34.14
C ILE A 397 4.95 -19.83 -33.17
N GLU A 398 5.76 -20.82 -33.47
CA GLU A 398 6.99 -21.06 -32.70
C GLU A 398 7.94 -19.89 -32.92
N SER A 399 8.22 -19.18 -31.82
CA SER A 399 9.14 -18.05 -31.81
C SER A 399 10.19 -18.26 -30.74
N TYR A 400 11.43 -18.36 -31.17
CA TYR A 400 12.57 -18.52 -30.26
C TYR A 400 12.57 -17.38 -29.23
N ARG A 401 12.34 -16.14 -29.68
CA ARG A 401 12.33 -14.97 -28.79
C ARG A 401 11.19 -15.04 -27.76
N ALA A 402 9.98 -15.38 -28.21
CA ALA A 402 8.81 -15.48 -27.33
C ALA A 402 9.01 -16.56 -26.26
N GLU A 403 9.58 -17.71 -26.65
CA GLU A 403 9.91 -18.78 -25.69
C GLU A 403 10.91 -18.29 -24.63
N ARG A 404 11.94 -17.56 -25.04
CA ARG A 404 12.95 -17.04 -24.11
C ARG A 404 12.34 -16.04 -23.12
N ILE A 405 11.47 -15.15 -23.60
CA ILE A 405 10.75 -14.20 -22.75
C ILE A 405 9.91 -14.96 -21.70
N VAL A 406 9.14 -15.94 -22.14
CA VAL A 406 8.29 -16.72 -21.24
C VAL A 406 9.14 -17.50 -20.22
N ARG A 407 10.30 -18.02 -20.61
CA ARG A 407 11.23 -18.69 -19.69
C ARG A 407 11.77 -17.75 -18.60
N LEU A 408 12.02 -16.49 -18.94
CA LEU A 408 12.48 -15.49 -17.94
C LEU A 408 11.45 -15.27 -16.84
N MET A 409 10.16 -15.35 -17.17
CA MET A 409 9.06 -15.14 -16.23
C MET A 409 8.63 -16.41 -15.48
N GLY A 410 9.08 -17.57 -15.98
CA GLY A 410 8.61 -18.86 -15.47
C GLY A 410 7.54 -19.46 -16.39
N LYS A 411 7.99 -20.28 -17.34
CA LYS A 411 7.16 -20.89 -18.38
C LYS A 411 5.90 -21.57 -17.82
N SER A 412 6.06 -22.33 -16.71
CA SER A 412 4.95 -23.07 -16.11
C SER A 412 3.81 -22.14 -15.65
N LYS A 413 4.13 -20.93 -15.19
CA LYS A 413 3.11 -19.96 -14.77
C LYS A 413 2.31 -19.45 -15.98
N ILE A 414 3.00 -19.14 -17.07
CA ILE A 414 2.35 -18.68 -18.30
C ILE A 414 1.49 -19.79 -18.90
N ASP A 415 1.99 -21.03 -18.89
CA ASP A 415 1.24 -22.19 -19.38
C ASP A 415 -0.04 -22.43 -18.55
N ALA A 416 0.03 -22.22 -17.25
CA ALA A 416 -1.08 -22.42 -16.32
C ALA A 416 -2.11 -21.28 -16.34
N ALA A 417 -1.79 -20.13 -16.92
CA ALA A 417 -2.72 -19.00 -16.96
C ALA A 417 -4.00 -19.38 -17.73
N PRO A 418 -5.18 -19.21 -17.14
CA PRO A 418 -6.43 -19.67 -17.79
C PRO A 418 -6.80 -18.88 -19.04
N ASN A 419 -6.36 -17.65 -19.15
CA ASN A 419 -6.69 -16.76 -20.26
C ASN A 419 -5.56 -15.76 -20.51
N LEU A 420 -5.71 -14.93 -21.52
CA LEU A 420 -4.70 -13.94 -21.92
C LEU A 420 -4.53 -12.84 -20.86
N SER A 421 -5.64 -12.42 -20.24
CA SER A 421 -5.59 -11.40 -19.18
C SER A 421 -4.73 -11.87 -18.01
N GLU A 422 -4.90 -13.11 -17.55
CA GLU A 422 -4.11 -13.66 -16.47
C GLU A 422 -2.63 -13.83 -16.89
N ALA A 423 -2.37 -14.20 -18.15
CA ALA A 423 -1.00 -14.27 -18.66
C ALA A 423 -0.32 -12.88 -18.64
N TYR A 424 -1.08 -11.82 -18.95
CA TYR A 424 -0.57 -10.45 -18.85
C TYR A 424 -0.40 -9.99 -17.39
N HIS A 425 -1.27 -10.45 -16.50
CA HIS A 425 -1.03 -10.22 -15.06
C HIS A 425 0.30 -10.85 -14.62
N GLN A 426 0.69 -12.00 -15.19
CA GLN A 426 2.02 -12.57 -14.89
C GLN A 426 3.15 -11.63 -15.35
N VAL A 427 2.95 -10.87 -16.44
CA VAL A 427 3.92 -9.84 -16.84
C VAL A 427 3.96 -8.72 -15.79
N LEU A 428 2.79 -8.23 -15.34
CA LEU A 428 2.74 -7.23 -14.27
C LEU A 428 3.41 -7.74 -12.99
N ASP A 429 3.14 -8.98 -12.62
CA ASP A 429 3.72 -9.62 -11.42
C ASP A 429 5.26 -9.64 -11.53
N PHE A 430 5.77 -9.98 -12.70
CA PHE A 430 7.21 -10.05 -12.96
C PHE A 430 7.83 -8.64 -12.92
N VAL A 431 7.23 -7.68 -13.62
CA VAL A 431 7.76 -6.31 -13.74
C VAL A 431 7.65 -5.59 -12.39
N SER A 432 6.49 -5.62 -11.73
CA SER A 432 6.30 -4.95 -10.45
C SER A 432 7.15 -5.58 -9.35
N GLY A 433 7.44 -6.89 -9.47
CA GLY A 433 8.29 -7.60 -8.52
C GLY A 433 9.77 -7.30 -8.61
N MET A 434 10.22 -6.60 -9.65
CA MET A 434 11.64 -6.25 -9.82
C MET A 434 12.08 -5.22 -8.79
N THR A 435 13.37 -5.27 -8.44
CA THR A 435 14.03 -4.15 -7.76
C THR A 435 14.43 -3.09 -8.79
N ASP A 436 14.70 -1.88 -8.34
CA ASP A 436 15.11 -0.77 -9.21
C ASP A 436 16.35 -1.16 -10.03
N ASN A 437 17.35 -1.79 -9.37
CA ASN A 437 18.57 -2.24 -10.04
C ASN A 437 18.29 -3.32 -11.08
N TYR A 438 17.42 -4.29 -10.76
CA TYR A 438 17.14 -5.38 -11.70
C TYR A 438 16.34 -4.87 -12.89
N ALA A 439 15.39 -3.96 -12.68
CA ALA A 439 14.63 -3.35 -13.79
C ALA A 439 15.57 -2.61 -14.76
N THR A 440 16.51 -1.83 -14.21
CA THR A 440 17.52 -1.11 -15.01
C THR A 440 18.40 -2.09 -15.79
N TYR A 441 18.91 -3.12 -15.10
CA TYR A 441 19.75 -4.14 -15.73
C TYR A 441 19.00 -4.83 -16.87
N LEU A 442 17.79 -5.30 -16.62
CA LEU A 442 17.02 -6.06 -17.61
C LEU A 442 16.66 -5.18 -18.84
N ALA A 443 16.28 -3.92 -18.61
CA ALA A 443 15.98 -2.99 -19.70
C ALA A 443 17.19 -2.81 -20.62
N ARG A 444 18.39 -2.68 -20.04
CA ARG A 444 19.65 -2.58 -20.84
C ARG A 444 19.91 -3.85 -21.64
N GLN A 445 19.75 -5.03 -21.02
CA GLN A 445 19.96 -6.31 -21.72
C GLN A 445 18.99 -6.47 -22.90
N ILE A 446 17.71 -6.19 -22.67
CA ILE A 446 16.65 -6.30 -23.70
C ILE A 446 16.87 -5.27 -24.81
N GLY A 447 17.29 -4.06 -24.45
CA GLY A 447 17.60 -2.98 -25.42
C GLY A 447 18.89 -3.16 -26.20
N GLY A 448 19.64 -4.23 -25.93
CA GLY A 448 20.91 -4.50 -26.63
C GLY A 448 22.07 -3.63 -26.16
N LEU A 449 21.95 -3.01 -25.00
CA LEU A 449 23.00 -2.15 -24.43
C LEU A 449 23.78 -2.94 -23.37
N ALA A 450 24.30 -4.10 -23.76
CA ALA A 450 25.10 -4.93 -22.87
C ALA A 450 26.43 -4.22 -22.54
N GLY A 451 26.71 -4.04 -21.25
CA GLY A 451 27.94 -3.40 -20.79
C GLY A 451 28.03 -3.35 -19.28
#